data_232b25ab07083fba607759c6305853e7
#
_entry.id   232b25ab07083fba607759c6305853e7
#
_cell.length_a   1.000
_cell.length_b   1.000
_cell.length_c   1.000
_cell.angle_alpha   90.00
_cell.angle_beta   90.00
_cell.angle_gamma   90.00
#
_symmetry.space_group_name_H-M   'P 1'
#
loop_
_entity.id
_entity.type
_entity.pdbx_description
1 polymer ?
#
loop_
_entity_poly.entity_id
_entity_poly.type
_entity_poly.pdbx_seq_one_letter_code
_entity_poly.pdbx_strand_id
1 'polypeptide(L)' 'MKIPVIKKLVDSFTLDELAQAETAIYAEQQPAIEVEGEDEGEQLTHIIAAMWIKNDMAEQGTDLKTSLRTYTQKVRKSID' A
#
# COMPACT_ATOMS: atom_id res chain seq x y z
N MET A 1 -3.89 0.22 -10.23
CA MET A 1 -3.61 -0.47 -8.96
C MET A 1 -3.70 -1.97 -9.15
N LYS A 2 -2.66 -2.67 -8.74
CA LYS A 2 -2.57 -4.13 -8.93
C LYS A 2 -2.61 -4.84 -7.57
N ILE A 3 -3.65 -5.60 -7.34
CA ILE A 3 -3.87 -6.28 -6.06
C ILE A 3 -2.69 -7.19 -5.65
N PRO A 4 -2.11 -8.00 -6.55
CA PRO A 4 -0.96 -8.84 -6.16
C PRO A 4 0.23 -8.03 -5.65
N VAL A 5 0.46 -6.84 -6.20
CA VAL A 5 1.54 -5.97 -5.74
C VAL A 5 1.27 -5.49 -4.32
N ILE A 6 0.03 -5.09 -4.04
CA ILE A 6 -0.36 -4.64 -2.69
C ILE A 6 -0.16 -5.76 -1.67
N LYS A 7 -0.60 -6.97 -2.00
CA LYS A 7 -0.41 -8.13 -1.13
C LYS A 7 1.07 -8.39 -0.83
N LYS A 8 1.90 -8.30 -1.85
CA LYS A 8 3.34 -8.51 -1.71
C LYS A 8 3.95 -7.47 -0.77
N LEU A 9 3.56 -6.20 -0.92
CA LEU A 9 4.05 -5.14 -0.05
C LEU A 9 3.63 -5.36 1.40
N VAL A 10 2.38 -5.74 1.63
CA VAL A 10 1.88 -6.01 2.98
C VAL A 10 2.65 -7.16 3.64
N ASP A 11 2.90 -8.22 2.89
CA ASP A 11 3.55 -9.42 3.43
C ASP A 11 5.05 -9.27 3.62
N SER A 12 5.69 -8.45 2.79
CA SER A 12 7.16 -8.40 2.71
C SER A 12 7.80 -7.27 3.51
N PHE A 13 7.06 -6.20 3.81
CA PHE A 13 7.64 -5.00 4.38
C PHE A 13 6.88 -4.51 5.59
N THR A 14 7.58 -3.79 6.48
CA THR A 14 6.97 -3.15 7.66
C THR A 14 6.35 -1.81 7.27
N LEU A 15 5.53 -1.26 8.17
CA LEU A 15 4.98 0.08 8.00
C LEU A 15 6.09 1.12 7.85
N ASP A 16 7.17 0.99 8.64
CA ASP A 16 8.32 1.90 8.56
C ASP A 16 8.97 1.85 7.18
N GLU A 17 9.19 0.66 6.66
CA GLU A 17 9.79 0.49 5.34
C GLU A 17 8.92 1.10 4.24
N LEU A 18 7.60 0.90 4.34
CA LEU A 18 6.67 1.46 3.38
C LEU A 18 6.61 2.99 3.50
N ALA A 19 6.63 3.53 4.72
CA ALA A 19 6.64 4.97 4.94
C ALA A 19 7.89 5.62 4.37
N GLN A 20 9.05 4.98 4.53
CA GLN A 20 10.31 5.49 3.98
C GLN A 20 10.29 5.47 2.46
N ALA A 21 9.71 4.42 1.86
CA ALA A 21 9.57 4.35 0.40
C ALA A 21 8.66 5.46 -0.12
N GLU A 22 7.57 5.74 0.57
CA GLU A 22 6.66 6.83 0.21
C GLU A 22 7.40 8.17 0.23
N THR A 23 8.13 8.43 1.30
CA THR A 23 8.92 9.66 1.45
C THR A 23 9.94 9.79 0.32
N ALA A 24 10.64 8.69 -0.01
CA ALA A 24 11.64 8.71 -1.07
C ALA A 24 11.02 9.08 -2.43
N ILE A 25 9.86 8.51 -2.74
CA ILE A 25 9.20 8.80 -4.02
C ILE A 25 8.76 10.26 -4.08
N TYR A 26 8.20 10.81 -3.00
CA TYR A 26 7.83 12.22 -2.96
C TYR A 26 9.03 13.14 -3.11
N ALA A 27 10.20 12.71 -2.66
CA ALA A 27 11.45 13.48 -2.80
C ALA A 27 12.15 13.21 -4.14
N GLU A 28 11.51 12.48 -5.04
CA GLU A 28 12.06 12.10 -6.34
C GLU A 28 13.35 11.29 -6.22
N GLN A 29 13.42 10.47 -5.17
CA GLN A 29 14.55 9.59 -4.90
C GLN A 29 14.15 8.14 -5.08
N GLN A 30 15.13 7.27 -5.28
CA GLN A 30 14.89 5.84 -5.41
C GLN A 30 14.56 5.25 -4.04
N PRO A 31 13.43 4.55 -3.89
CA PRO A 31 13.14 3.85 -2.63
C PRO A 31 14.16 2.75 -2.34
N ALA A 32 14.40 2.48 -1.06
CA ALA A 32 15.28 1.40 -0.65
C ALA A 32 14.69 0.02 -0.93
N ILE A 33 13.36 -0.08 -0.97
CA ILE A 33 12.66 -1.32 -1.29
C ILE A 33 12.16 -1.26 -2.73
N GLU A 34 11.96 -2.44 -3.32
CA GLU A 34 11.42 -2.52 -4.67
C GLU A 34 9.90 -2.37 -4.63
N VAL A 35 9.38 -1.35 -5.31
CA VAL A 35 7.95 -1.10 -5.40
C VAL A 35 7.55 -1.18 -6.87
N GLU A 36 6.76 -2.18 -7.21
CA GLU A 36 6.29 -2.36 -8.58
C GLU A 36 5.24 -1.32 -8.93
N GLY A 37 5.26 -0.87 -10.17
CA GLY A 37 4.33 0.13 -10.69
C GLY A 37 4.88 0.69 -11.98
N GLU A 38 4.01 1.07 -12.91
CA GLU A 38 4.42 1.59 -14.21
C GLU A 38 5.00 3.01 -14.11
N ASP A 39 4.56 3.75 -13.11
CA ASP A 39 5.06 5.10 -12.86
C ASP A 39 5.02 5.37 -11.35
N GLU A 40 5.52 6.54 -10.96
CA GLU A 40 5.57 6.94 -9.55
C GLU A 40 4.19 7.03 -8.92
N GLY A 41 3.19 7.47 -9.68
CA GLY A 41 1.81 7.54 -9.20
C GLY A 41 1.26 6.17 -8.83
N GLU A 42 1.50 5.17 -9.66
CA GLU A 42 1.06 3.81 -9.37
C GLU A 42 1.84 3.23 -8.20
N GLN A 43 3.14 3.46 -8.14
CA GLN A 43 3.97 3.02 -7.01
C GLN A 43 3.46 3.59 -5.70
N LEU A 44 3.16 4.89 -5.66
CA LEU A 44 2.61 5.55 -4.47
C LEU A 44 1.26 4.96 -4.08
N THR A 45 0.41 4.70 -5.06
CA THR A 45 -0.90 4.09 -4.81
C THR A 45 -0.75 2.74 -4.12
N HIS A 46 0.18 1.91 -4.61
CA HIS A 46 0.45 0.60 -4.01
C HIS A 46 0.95 0.73 -2.57
N ILE A 47 1.86 1.67 -2.32
CA ILE A 47 2.41 1.89 -0.98
C ILE A 47 1.33 2.36 -0.02
N ILE A 48 0.54 3.35 -0.42
CA ILE A 48 -0.52 3.92 0.42
C ILE A 48 -1.55 2.84 0.75
N ALA A 49 -1.94 2.06 -0.24
CA ALA A 49 -2.89 0.96 -0.02
C ALA A 49 -2.33 -0.06 0.97
N ALA A 50 -1.06 -0.45 0.80
CA ALA A 50 -0.42 -1.42 1.69
C ALA A 50 -0.33 -0.90 3.12
N MET A 51 0.02 0.37 3.30
CA MET A 51 0.09 0.99 4.62
C MET A 51 -1.27 1.01 5.30
N TRP A 52 -2.29 1.41 4.55
CA TRP A 52 -3.66 1.44 5.08
C TRP A 52 -4.10 0.05 5.54
N ILE A 53 -3.84 -0.95 4.72
CA ILE A 53 -4.23 -2.34 5.01
C ILE A 53 -3.51 -2.85 6.25
N LYS A 54 -2.19 -2.60 6.37
CA LYS A 54 -1.43 -3.02 7.54
C LYS A 54 -1.97 -2.38 8.82
N ASN A 55 -2.30 -1.10 8.76
CA ASN A 55 -2.89 -0.40 9.90
C ASN A 55 -4.25 -0.98 10.26
N ASP A 56 -5.10 -1.24 9.28
CA ASP A 56 -6.43 -1.80 9.50
C ASP A 56 -6.34 -3.20 10.12
N MET A 57 -5.43 -4.02 9.63
CA MET A 57 -5.20 -5.36 10.19
C MET A 57 -4.83 -5.27 11.67
N ALA A 58 -3.95 -4.33 12.02
CA ALA A 58 -3.50 -4.16 13.39
C ALA A 58 -4.61 -3.61 14.31
N GLU A 59 -5.38 -2.65 13.82
CA GLU A 59 -6.43 -2.00 14.62
C GLU A 59 -7.67 -2.85 14.78
N GLN A 60 -8.07 -3.56 13.71
CA GLN A 60 -9.31 -4.32 13.70
C GLN A 60 -9.09 -5.82 13.98
N GLY A 61 -7.85 -6.27 14.03
CA GLY A 61 -7.53 -7.68 14.20
C GLY A 61 -8.00 -8.54 13.03
N THR A 62 -8.05 -7.97 11.84
CA THR A 62 -8.50 -8.66 10.63
C THR A 62 -7.32 -9.27 9.87
N ASP A 63 -7.62 -10.15 8.93
CA ASP A 63 -6.60 -10.71 8.04
C ASP A 63 -6.45 -9.81 6.80
N LEU A 64 -5.44 -10.12 5.99
CA LEU A 64 -5.13 -9.38 4.77
C LEU A 64 -6.33 -9.32 3.82
N LYS A 65 -6.99 -10.45 3.61
CA LYS A 65 -8.10 -10.54 2.67
C LYS A 65 -9.26 -9.62 3.07
N THR A 66 -9.59 -9.60 4.37
CA THR A 66 -10.67 -8.77 4.89
C THR A 66 -10.33 -7.29 4.79
N SER A 67 -9.14 -6.90 5.21
CA SER A 67 -8.71 -5.51 5.16
C SER A 67 -8.55 -5.01 3.72
N LEU A 68 -8.08 -5.86 2.83
CA LEU A 68 -7.99 -5.53 1.40
C LEU A 68 -9.37 -5.27 0.81
N ARG A 69 -10.34 -6.10 1.16
CA ARG A 69 -11.73 -5.92 0.70
C ARG A 69 -12.29 -4.58 1.21
N THR A 70 -12.05 -4.27 2.47
CA THR A 70 -12.50 -3.00 3.06
C THR A 70 -11.88 -1.82 2.31
N TYR A 71 -10.58 -1.90 2.03
CA TYR A 71 -9.88 -0.84 1.30
C TYR A 71 -10.44 -0.63 -0.11
N THR A 72 -10.66 -1.72 -0.85
CA THR A 72 -11.19 -1.62 -2.21
C THR A 72 -12.60 -1.04 -2.24
N GLN A 73 -13.42 -1.37 -1.25
CA GLN A 73 -14.76 -0.79 -1.13
C GLN A 73 -14.69 0.70 -0.83
N LYS A 74 -13.77 1.12 0.03
CA LYS A 74 -13.56 2.53 0.37
C LYS A 74 -13.15 3.34 -0.85
N VAL A 75 -12.20 2.83 -1.60
CA VAL A 75 -11.72 3.50 -2.82
C VAL A 75 -12.84 3.61 -3.85
N ARG A 76 -13.61 2.55 -4.01
CA ARG A 76 -14.73 2.53 -4.95
C ARG A 76 -15.79 3.57 -4.58
N LYS A 77 -16.08 3.72 -3.29
CA LYS A 77 -17.04 4.74 -2.82
C LYS A 77 -16.54 6.16 -3.04
N SER A 78 -15.23 6.36 -2.94
CA SER A 78 -14.63 7.69 -3.11
C SER A 78 -14.71 8.19 -4.54
N ILE A 79 -14.83 7.28 -5.50
CA ILE A 79 -14.89 7.62 -6.93
C ILE A 79 -16.32 7.98 -7.34
N ASP A 80 -17.30 7.43 -6.68
CA ASP A 80 -18.69 7.73 -6.93
C ASP A 80 -19.08 9.07 -6.30
#